data_2e1f041b2e2e420e4b73179dd46cae65
#
_entry.id   2e1f041b2e2e420e4b73179dd46cae65
#
_cell.length_a   1.000
_cell.length_b   1.000
_cell.length_c   1.000
_cell.angle_alpha   90.00
_cell.angle_beta   90.00
_cell.angle_gamma   90.00
#
_symmetry.space_group_name_H-M   'P 1'
#
loop_
_entity.id
_entity.type
_entity.pdbx_description
1 polymer ?
#
loop_
_entity_poly.entity_id
_entity_poly.type
_entity_poly.pdbx_seq_one_letter_code
_entity_poly.pdbx_strand_id
1 'polypeptide(L)'
;MVNSPTDIRTYTLPGFDGAALAIHEMGDEHGRPLLLLHGLFSSAEVNWIKYGHAATLGDAGFRVIMPDLRAHGMSAAPHDPAAYPHGVLAKDMRAVIAALGLEDFDLGGFSLGARTTAALLADGVRPRRAILAGMGLEGLQ
;
A
#
# COMPACT_ATOMS: atom_id res chain seq x y z
N MET A 1 -23.70 -10.74 -7.00
CA MET A 1 -22.60 -11.42 -7.71
C MET A 1 -21.35 -11.41 -6.84
N VAL A 2 -20.74 -12.53 -6.64
CA VAL A 2 -19.49 -12.62 -5.86
C VAL A 2 -18.31 -12.39 -6.78
N ASN A 3 -17.39 -11.49 -6.40
CA ASN A 3 -16.18 -11.24 -7.17
C ASN A 3 -15.26 -12.47 -7.09
N SER A 4 -14.61 -12.79 -8.22
CA SER A 4 -13.53 -13.76 -8.20
C SER A 4 -12.35 -13.24 -7.36
N PRO A 5 -11.59 -14.11 -6.66
CA PRO A 5 -10.39 -13.68 -5.94
C PRO A 5 -9.35 -13.01 -6.83
N THR A 6 -9.43 -13.19 -8.15
CA THR A 6 -8.51 -12.57 -9.13
C THR A 6 -9.08 -11.30 -9.74
N ASP A 7 -10.32 -10.92 -9.42
CA ASP A 7 -10.88 -9.65 -9.90
C ASP A 7 -10.22 -8.48 -9.19
N ILE A 8 -9.82 -7.47 -9.98
CA ILE A 8 -9.20 -6.26 -9.46
C ILE A 8 -10.27 -5.20 -9.25
N ARG A 9 -10.31 -4.66 -8.06
CA ARG A 9 -11.16 -3.52 -7.71
C ARG A 9 -10.26 -2.30 -7.53
N THR A 10 -10.56 -1.21 -8.20
CA THR A 10 -9.75 0.02 -8.13
C THR A 10 -10.65 1.18 -7.73
N TYR A 11 -10.20 1.97 -6.78
CA TYR A 11 -10.88 3.17 -6.31
C TYR A 11 -9.85 4.20 -5.84
N THR A 12 -10.28 5.38 -5.48
CA THR A 12 -9.39 6.43 -4.97
C THR A 12 -9.76 6.78 -3.54
N LEU A 13 -8.73 7.12 -2.77
CA LEU A 13 -8.87 7.69 -1.43
C LEU A 13 -8.02 8.95 -1.35
N PRO A 14 -8.42 9.93 -0.53
CA PRO A 14 -7.59 11.12 -0.34
C PRO A 14 -6.35 10.79 0.50
N GLY A 15 -5.19 11.30 0.07
CA GLY A 15 -4.00 11.33 0.89
C GLY A 15 -4.14 12.32 2.04
N PHE A 16 -3.08 12.55 2.79
CA PHE A 16 -3.12 13.41 3.97
C PHE A 16 -3.52 14.86 3.65
N ASP A 17 -3.27 15.31 2.42
CA ASP A 17 -3.57 16.68 1.92
C ASP A 17 -4.72 16.70 0.91
N GLY A 18 -5.42 15.58 0.73
CA GLY A 18 -6.52 15.47 -0.22
C GLY A 18 -6.13 15.00 -1.61
N ALA A 19 -4.83 14.81 -1.91
CA ALA A 19 -4.40 14.29 -3.21
C ALA A 19 -4.98 12.89 -3.45
N ALA A 20 -5.47 12.63 -4.66
CA ALA A 20 -6.11 11.35 -4.98
C ALA A 20 -5.09 10.23 -5.09
N LEU A 21 -5.24 9.22 -4.27
CA LEU A 21 -4.41 8.02 -4.28
C LEU A 21 -5.22 6.85 -4.84
N ALA A 22 -4.67 6.16 -5.83
CA ALA A 22 -5.30 4.98 -6.40
C ALA A 22 -5.04 3.77 -5.49
N ILE A 23 -6.11 3.03 -5.19
CA ILE A 23 -6.06 1.84 -4.36
C ILE A 23 -6.56 0.67 -5.19
N HIS A 24 -5.78 -0.39 -5.28
CA HIS A 24 -6.17 -1.62 -5.97
C HIS A 24 -6.37 -2.72 -4.94
N GLU A 25 -7.44 -3.49 -5.09
CA GLU A 25 -7.71 -4.62 -4.21
C GLU A 25 -7.97 -5.88 -5.00
N MET A 26 -7.51 -6.99 -4.45
CA MET A 26 -7.83 -8.34 -4.93
C MET A 26 -8.14 -9.23 -3.72
N GLY A 27 -8.85 -10.31 -3.98
CA GLY A 27 -9.26 -11.24 -2.93
C GLY A 27 -10.61 -10.86 -2.32
N ASP A 28 -11.02 -11.63 -1.34
CA ASP A 28 -12.30 -11.44 -0.65
C ASP A 28 -12.28 -10.12 0.13
N GLU A 29 -13.26 -9.25 -0.10
CA GLU A 29 -13.37 -7.98 0.62
C GLU A 29 -13.55 -8.14 2.13
N HIS A 30 -13.98 -9.34 2.56
CA HIS A 30 -14.10 -9.71 3.96
C HIS A 30 -12.92 -10.56 4.46
N GLY A 31 -11.92 -10.76 3.61
CA GLY A 31 -10.71 -11.49 3.97
C GLY A 31 -9.83 -10.69 4.92
N ARG A 32 -8.76 -11.35 5.37
CA ARG A 32 -7.76 -10.72 6.23
C ARG A 32 -7.06 -9.60 5.48
N PRO A 33 -7.11 -8.35 5.98
CA PRO A 33 -6.47 -7.25 5.28
C PRO A 33 -4.95 -7.39 5.26
N LEU A 34 -4.38 -7.23 4.07
CA LEU A 34 -2.94 -7.17 3.84
C LEU A 34 -2.64 -5.95 2.99
N LEU A 35 -1.99 -4.95 3.58
CA LEU A 35 -1.60 -3.72 2.90
C LEU A 35 -0.18 -3.89 2.34
N LEU A 36 -0.02 -3.80 1.02
CA LEU A 36 1.25 -3.99 0.31
C LEU A 36 1.69 -2.72 -0.39
N LEU A 37 2.91 -2.28 -0.12
CA LEU A 37 3.48 -1.04 -0.63
C LEU A 37 4.63 -1.34 -1.61
N HIS A 38 4.53 -0.81 -2.83
CA HIS A 38 5.45 -1.09 -3.93
C HIS A 38 6.75 -0.28 -3.85
N GLY A 39 7.71 -0.62 -4.73
CA GLY A 39 9.02 0.03 -4.82
C GLY A 39 9.03 1.32 -5.62
N LEU A 40 10.15 2.02 -5.55
CA LEU A 40 10.40 3.28 -6.26
C LEU A 40 10.28 3.08 -7.77
N PHE A 41 9.62 4.02 -8.45
CA PHE A 41 9.36 4.00 -9.89
C PHE A 41 8.58 2.78 -10.38
N SER A 42 7.92 2.07 -9.47
CA SER A 42 7.07 0.95 -9.76
C SER A 42 5.60 1.30 -9.53
N SER A 43 4.76 0.33 -9.28
CA SER A 43 3.35 0.49 -9.01
C SER A 43 2.81 -0.80 -8.40
N ALA A 44 1.57 -0.75 -7.90
CA ALA A 44 0.87 -1.95 -7.46
C ALA A 44 0.79 -2.98 -8.60
N GLU A 45 0.49 -2.51 -9.82
CA GLU A 45 0.40 -3.38 -10.99
C GLU A 45 1.70 -4.13 -11.23
N VAL A 46 2.84 -3.43 -11.25
CA VAL A 46 4.13 -4.03 -11.57
C VAL A 46 4.63 -4.94 -10.46
N ASN A 47 4.54 -4.52 -9.20
CA ASN A 47 5.10 -5.31 -8.10
C ASN A 47 4.19 -6.46 -7.66
N TRP A 48 2.87 -6.27 -7.68
CA TRP A 48 1.99 -7.20 -7.01
C TRP A 48 1.02 -7.94 -7.92
N ILE A 49 0.52 -7.29 -8.96
CA ILE A 49 -0.57 -7.81 -9.77
C ILE A 49 -0.06 -8.58 -11.00
N LYS A 50 0.85 -7.97 -11.75
CA LYS A 50 1.28 -8.45 -13.07
C LYS A 50 1.82 -9.89 -13.04
N TYR A 51 2.59 -10.26 -12.03
CA TYR A 51 3.21 -11.57 -11.92
C TYR A 51 2.47 -12.52 -11.00
N GLY A 52 1.24 -12.18 -10.62
CA GLY A 52 0.35 -13.10 -9.92
C GLY A 52 0.46 -13.16 -8.40
N HIS A 53 1.29 -12.32 -7.78
CA HIS A 53 1.45 -12.34 -6.32
C HIS A 53 0.15 -12.01 -5.59
N ALA A 54 -0.54 -10.97 -6.04
CA ALA A 54 -1.80 -10.55 -5.42
C ALA A 54 -2.88 -11.62 -5.60
N ALA A 55 -2.96 -12.24 -6.78
CA ALA A 55 -3.92 -13.31 -7.04
C ALA A 55 -3.67 -14.52 -6.12
N THR A 56 -2.41 -14.91 -5.94
CA THR A 56 -2.04 -16.01 -5.04
C THR A 56 -2.44 -15.71 -3.60
N LEU A 57 -2.19 -14.49 -3.13
CA LEU A 57 -2.57 -14.08 -1.79
C LEU A 57 -4.08 -14.00 -1.62
N GLY A 58 -4.79 -13.51 -2.65
CA GLY A 58 -6.25 -13.50 -2.65
C GLY A 58 -6.84 -14.90 -2.55
N ASP A 59 -6.27 -15.85 -3.28
CA ASP A 59 -6.68 -17.26 -3.21
C ASP A 59 -6.44 -17.87 -1.82
N ALA A 60 -5.46 -17.34 -1.10
CA ALA A 60 -5.15 -17.79 0.27
C ALA A 60 -6.06 -17.15 1.34
N GLY A 61 -7.02 -16.33 0.94
CA GLY A 61 -8.01 -15.75 1.85
C GLY A 61 -7.71 -14.33 2.29
N PHE A 62 -6.69 -13.67 1.74
CA PHE A 62 -6.38 -12.29 2.07
C PHE A 62 -7.23 -11.31 1.26
N ARG A 63 -7.57 -10.20 1.90
CA ARG A 63 -7.98 -8.98 1.20
C ARG A 63 -6.70 -8.21 0.92
N VAL A 64 -6.22 -8.25 -0.31
CA VAL A 64 -4.95 -7.64 -0.69
C VAL A 64 -5.21 -6.20 -1.11
N ILE A 65 -4.69 -5.25 -0.34
CA ILE A 65 -4.88 -3.80 -0.54
C ILE A 65 -3.55 -3.23 -1.03
N MET A 66 -3.54 -2.69 -2.24
CA MET A 66 -2.33 -2.28 -2.93
C MET A 66 -2.47 -0.84 -3.42
N PRO A 67 -2.09 0.14 -2.60
CA PRO A 67 -2.05 1.53 -3.07
C PRO A 67 -0.96 1.73 -4.11
N ASP A 68 -1.19 2.65 -5.06
CA ASP A 68 -0.11 3.31 -5.76
C ASP A 68 0.37 4.47 -4.89
N LEU A 69 1.66 4.49 -4.55
CA LEU A 69 2.22 5.57 -3.75
C LEU A 69 2.16 6.89 -4.53
N ARG A 70 2.15 8.02 -3.83
CA ARG A 70 2.11 9.35 -4.45
C ARG A 70 3.18 9.45 -5.53
N ALA A 71 2.83 10.05 -6.67
CA ALA A 71 3.65 10.19 -7.86
C ALA A 71 3.93 8.90 -8.62
N HIS A 72 3.27 7.80 -8.25
CA HIS A 72 3.44 6.48 -8.90
C HIS A 72 2.12 5.97 -9.44
N GLY A 73 2.20 5.13 -10.46
CA GLY A 73 1.03 4.45 -11.03
C GLY A 73 -0.10 5.41 -11.38
N MET A 74 -1.29 5.13 -10.88
CA MET A 74 -2.49 5.92 -11.13
C MET A 74 -2.77 6.98 -10.07
N SER A 75 -1.92 7.09 -9.04
CA SER A 75 -2.07 8.10 -8.00
C SER A 75 -1.66 9.49 -8.49
N ALA A 76 -2.14 10.54 -7.81
CA ALA A 76 -1.79 11.91 -8.13
C ALA A 76 -0.28 12.11 -8.10
N ALA A 77 0.22 12.90 -9.04
CA ALA A 77 1.62 13.28 -9.14
C ALA A 77 1.74 14.81 -9.23
N PRO A 78 1.45 15.53 -8.12
CA PRO A 78 1.51 16.98 -8.13
C PRO A 78 2.91 17.47 -8.50
N HIS A 79 2.99 18.62 -9.19
CA HIS A 79 4.27 19.22 -9.57
C HIS A 79 4.81 20.20 -8.53
N ASP A 80 3.96 20.67 -7.62
CA ASP A 80 4.37 21.61 -6.57
C ASP A 80 5.25 20.90 -5.54
N PRO A 81 6.48 21.37 -5.29
CA PRO A 81 7.34 20.77 -4.26
C PRO A 81 6.70 20.74 -2.86
N ALA A 82 5.77 21.66 -2.57
CA ALA A 82 5.05 21.66 -1.30
C ALA A 82 4.17 20.42 -1.11
N ALA A 83 3.87 19.67 -2.19
CA ALA A 83 3.13 18.42 -2.11
C ALA A 83 4.00 17.23 -1.67
N TYR A 84 5.28 17.44 -1.43
CA TYR A 84 6.23 16.39 -1.07
C TYR A 84 7.00 16.73 0.21
N PRO A 85 6.31 17.01 1.33
CA PRO A 85 7.01 17.23 2.59
C PRO A 85 7.71 15.97 3.05
N HIS A 86 8.67 16.13 3.95
CA HIS A 86 9.37 14.97 4.54
C HIS A 86 8.34 14.01 5.16
N GLY A 87 8.50 12.72 4.87
CA GLY A 87 7.60 11.69 5.40
C GLY A 87 6.24 11.61 4.70
N VAL A 88 6.10 12.22 3.51
CA VAL A 88 4.82 12.29 2.80
C VAL A 88 4.19 10.92 2.55
N LEU A 89 4.99 9.92 2.17
CA LEU A 89 4.45 8.59 1.85
C LEU A 89 3.85 7.92 3.09
N ALA A 90 4.50 8.03 4.23
CA ALA A 90 3.96 7.51 5.48
C ALA A 90 2.71 8.27 5.91
N LYS A 91 2.68 9.59 5.73
CA LYS A 91 1.48 10.41 5.99
C LYS A 91 0.31 9.98 5.13
N ASP A 92 0.54 9.75 3.83
CA ASP A 92 -0.49 9.26 2.92
C ASP A 92 -1.01 7.89 3.36
N MET A 93 -0.11 6.97 3.72
CA MET A 93 -0.51 5.63 4.11
C MET A 93 -1.27 5.61 5.44
N ARG A 94 -0.92 6.49 6.39
CA ARG A 94 -1.74 6.65 7.61
C ARG A 94 -3.14 7.12 7.27
N ALA A 95 -3.28 8.04 6.31
CA ALA A 95 -4.59 8.49 5.85
C ALA A 95 -5.39 7.33 5.23
N VAL A 96 -4.74 6.49 4.42
CA VAL A 96 -5.38 5.32 3.81
C VAL A 96 -5.82 4.31 4.87
N ILE A 97 -4.95 4.00 5.82
CA ILE A 97 -5.26 3.08 6.94
C ILE A 97 -6.47 3.59 7.71
N ALA A 98 -6.50 4.88 8.02
CA ALA A 98 -7.62 5.48 8.75
C ALA A 98 -8.91 5.45 7.92
N ALA A 99 -8.84 5.80 6.64
CA ALA A 99 -10.01 5.81 5.76
C ALA A 99 -10.63 4.43 5.58
N LEU A 100 -9.81 3.39 5.55
CA LEU A 100 -10.25 2.00 5.44
C LEU A 100 -10.61 1.37 6.78
N GLY A 101 -10.34 2.06 7.89
CA GLY A 101 -10.60 1.53 9.22
C GLY A 101 -9.81 0.29 9.56
N LEU A 102 -8.58 0.18 9.07
CA LEU A 102 -7.75 -1.01 9.30
C LEU A 102 -7.20 -1.01 10.73
N GLU A 103 -7.54 -2.07 11.48
CA GLU A 103 -7.06 -2.26 12.85
C GLU A 103 -6.30 -3.57 12.98
N ASP A 104 -6.90 -4.69 12.57
CA ASP A 104 -6.28 -6.01 12.56
C ASP A 104 -5.86 -6.36 11.13
N PHE A 105 -4.66 -5.96 10.76
CA PHE A 105 -4.15 -6.11 9.39
C PHE A 105 -2.68 -6.43 9.37
N ASP A 106 -2.23 -7.00 8.27
CA ASP A 106 -0.81 -7.22 7.99
C ASP A 106 -0.31 -6.13 7.04
N LEU A 107 0.95 -5.77 7.16
CA LEU A 107 1.58 -4.69 6.41
C LEU A 107 2.88 -5.19 5.80
N GLY A 108 3.08 -4.94 4.53
CA GLY A 108 4.31 -5.31 3.85
C GLY A 108 4.73 -4.30 2.81
N GLY A 109 6.02 -4.29 2.47
CA GLY A 109 6.53 -3.41 1.46
C GLY A 109 7.83 -3.91 0.86
N PHE A 110 8.09 -3.45 -0.37
CA PHE A 110 9.30 -3.76 -1.12
C PHE A 110 10.06 -2.47 -1.43
N SER A 111 11.36 -2.43 -1.10
CA SER A 111 12.25 -1.29 -1.38
C SER A 111 11.71 0.01 -0.76
N LEU A 112 11.26 1.00 -1.55
CA LEU A 112 10.63 2.22 -1.04
C LEU A 112 9.42 1.90 -0.17
N GLY A 113 8.63 0.90 -0.56
CA GLY A 113 7.50 0.43 0.25
C GLY A 113 7.94 -0.14 1.59
N ALA A 114 9.10 -0.80 1.65
CA ALA A 114 9.66 -1.28 2.91
C ALA A 114 10.09 -0.12 3.81
N ARG A 115 10.72 0.92 3.24
CA ARG A 115 11.06 2.14 3.99
C ARG A 115 9.83 2.83 4.54
N THR A 116 8.78 2.91 3.72
CA THR A 116 7.51 3.50 4.14
C THR A 116 6.89 2.67 5.27
N THR A 117 6.95 1.34 5.17
CA THR A 117 6.50 0.43 6.23
C THR A 117 7.28 0.70 7.53
N ALA A 118 8.60 0.80 7.45
CA ALA A 118 9.43 1.10 8.62
C ALA A 118 9.05 2.45 9.25
N ALA A 119 8.81 3.47 8.43
CA ALA A 119 8.39 4.79 8.91
C ALA A 119 7.03 4.72 9.62
N LEU A 120 6.08 3.95 9.07
CA LEU A 120 4.78 3.74 9.71
C LEU A 120 4.92 3.08 11.08
N LEU A 121 5.77 2.06 11.19
CA LEU A 121 6.03 1.40 12.46
C LEU A 121 6.66 2.36 13.47
N ALA A 122 7.62 3.18 13.03
CA ALA A 122 8.26 4.20 13.88
C ALA A 122 7.24 5.25 14.35
N ASP A 123 6.24 5.56 13.53
CA ASP A 123 5.18 6.52 13.85
C ASP A 123 4.08 5.93 14.76
N GLY A 124 4.19 4.66 15.13
CA GLY A 124 3.26 4.04 16.05
C GLY A 124 2.16 3.20 15.43
N VAL A 125 2.17 3.02 14.11
CA VAL A 125 1.25 2.08 13.45
C VAL A 125 1.56 0.67 13.92
N ARG A 126 0.53 -0.08 14.29
CA ARG A 126 0.67 -1.41 14.89
C ARG A 126 -0.05 -2.46 14.06
N PRO A 127 0.54 -2.92 12.95
CA PRO A 127 -0.01 -4.07 12.24
C PRO A 127 0.18 -5.35 13.06
N ARG A 128 -0.56 -6.38 12.72
CA ARG A 128 -0.38 -7.68 13.35
C ARG A 128 0.96 -8.30 12.97
N ARG A 129 1.34 -8.17 11.70
CA ARG A 129 2.65 -8.59 11.17
C ARG A 129 3.13 -7.54 10.19
N ALA A 130 4.45 -7.39 10.10
CA ALA A 130 5.07 -6.49 9.13
C ALA A 130 6.17 -7.23 8.39
N ILE A 131 6.21 -7.03 7.06
CA ILE A 131 7.20 -7.66 6.19
C ILE A 131 7.92 -6.54 5.43
N LEU A 132 9.25 -6.50 5.56
CA LEU A 132 10.09 -5.54 4.85
C LEU A 132 11.02 -6.32 3.92
N ALA A 133 10.85 -6.11 2.62
CA ALA A 133 11.63 -6.83 1.60
C ALA A 133 12.40 -5.85 0.73
N GLY A 134 13.56 -6.30 0.21
CA GLY A 134 14.34 -5.51 -0.72
C GLY A 134 15.03 -4.28 -0.12
N MET A 135 15.29 -4.29 1.20
CA MET A 135 16.09 -3.24 1.84
C MET A 135 17.06 -3.85 2.85
N GLY A 136 18.24 -3.25 2.94
CA GLY A 136 19.24 -3.65 3.92
C GLY A 136 19.08 -2.88 5.24
N LEU A 137 19.93 -3.20 6.21
CA LEU A 137 19.93 -2.52 7.52
C LEU A 137 20.17 -1.02 7.39
N GLU A 138 20.94 -0.59 6.40
CA GLU A 138 21.21 0.82 6.12
C GLU A 138 19.93 1.60 5.82
N GLY A 139 18.95 0.96 5.17
CA GLY A 139 17.69 1.59 4.86
C GLY A 139 16.80 1.83 6.07
N LEU A 140 17.13 1.23 7.22
CA LEU A 140 16.37 1.38 8.46
C LEU A 140 16.91 2.48 9.38
N GLN A 141 18.04 3.07 9.02
CA GLN A 141 18.68 4.11 9.83
C GLN A 141 18.18 5.50 9.49
#